data_9bfc367df8b4e069c564f19bbb3fff78
#
_entry.id   9bfc367df8b4e069c564f19bbb3fff78
#
_cell.length_a   1.000
_cell.length_b   1.000
_cell.length_c   1.000
_cell.angle_alpha   90.00
_cell.angle_beta   90.00
_cell.angle_gamma   90.00
#
_symmetry.space_group_name_H-M   'P 1'
#
loop_
_entity.id
_entity.type
_entity.pdbx_description
1 polymer ?
#
loop_
_entity_poly.entity_id
_entity_poly.type
_entity_poly.pdbx_seq_one_letter_code
_entity_poly.pdbx_strand_id
1 'polypeptide(L)'
;ELESRNVGKAIASVKAELHQAVENFRFYGSAIATISGRSNPIGGSLLFYSLKEPVGVAAQIGPWNYPLMMATWKLAPALAAGCAVVLKPDPQTPLTAIRLAELAAEVGFPAGALNVVPGDGPTNGAYLVKHPGVDKIAFTGSTKTGSEIMRLASDPVKRVTLELGGKSPNLVFADADLASALP
;
A
#
# COMPACT_ATOMS: atom_id res chain seq x y z
N GLU A 1 0.87 3.01 21.07
CA GLU A 1 0.22 1.97 21.92
C GLU A 1 -0.76 1.11 21.11
N LEU A 2 -1.70 1.71 20.32
CA LEU A 2 -2.70 0.96 19.56
C LEU A 2 -2.07 -0.11 18.67
N GLU A 3 -1.06 0.24 17.86
CA GLU A 3 -0.35 -0.70 16.98
C GLU A 3 0.35 -1.82 17.77
N SER A 4 1.04 -1.47 18.87
CA SER A 4 1.69 -2.46 19.74
C SER A 4 0.71 -3.49 20.30
N ARG A 5 -0.45 -3.03 20.78
CA ARG A 5 -1.51 -3.90 21.30
C ARG A 5 -2.17 -4.74 20.20
N ASN A 6 -2.33 -4.17 19.02
CA ASN A 6 -2.99 -4.81 17.86
C ASN A 6 -2.13 -5.94 17.27
N VAL A 7 -0.80 -5.76 17.24
CA VAL A 7 0.16 -6.68 16.58
C VAL A 7 0.97 -7.52 17.57
N GLY A 8 1.06 -7.08 18.82
CA GLY A 8 1.92 -7.71 19.83
C GLY A 8 3.40 -7.34 19.73
N LYS A 9 3.75 -6.27 19.00
CA LYS A 9 5.13 -5.79 18.87
C LYS A 9 5.61 -4.97 20.05
N ALA A 10 6.92 -4.99 20.30
CA ALA A 10 7.57 -4.11 21.26
C ALA A 10 7.32 -2.64 20.89
N ILE A 11 7.02 -1.81 21.90
CA ILE A 11 6.67 -0.40 21.70
C ILE A 11 7.81 0.41 21.05
N ALA A 12 9.06 0.03 21.27
CA ALA A 12 10.22 0.66 20.63
C ALA A 12 10.20 0.49 19.12
N SER A 13 9.94 -0.73 18.64
CA SER A 13 9.82 -1.03 17.20
C SER A 13 8.64 -0.27 16.58
N VAL A 14 7.49 -0.26 17.25
CA VAL A 14 6.29 0.45 16.78
C VAL A 14 6.53 1.96 16.68
N LYS A 15 7.31 2.56 17.58
CA LYS A 15 7.66 3.99 17.46
C LYS A 15 8.46 4.30 16.20
N ALA A 16 9.42 3.43 15.84
CA ALA A 16 10.18 3.58 14.60
C ALA A 16 9.30 3.42 13.37
N GLU A 17 8.41 2.41 13.36
CA GLU A 17 7.44 2.20 12.29
C GLU A 17 6.47 3.37 12.12
N LEU A 18 5.99 3.95 13.23
CA LEU A 18 5.12 5.13 13.18
C LEU A 18 5.86 6.34 12.58
N HIS A 19 7.12 6.55 12.94
CA HIS A 19 7.93 7.61 12.34
C HIS A 19 8.01 7.43 10.81
N GLN A 20 8.34 6.24 10.34
CA GLN A 20 8.38 5.94 8.91
C GLN A 20 7.01 6.13 8.22
N ALA A 21 5.92 5.76 8.89
CA ALA A 21 4.57 5.97 8.37
C ALA A 21 4.27 7.46 8.14
N VAL A 22 4.67 8.32 9.08
CA VAL A 22 4.51 9.78 8.96
C VAL A 22 5.37 10.34 7.83
N GLU A 23 6.64 9.94 7.77
CA GLU A 23 7.56 10.39 6.71
C GLU A 23 7.09 9.97 5.31
N ASN A 24 6.45 8.83 5.20
CA ASN A 24 5.88 8.36 3.95
C ASN A 24 4.77 9.30 3.42
N PHE A 25 3.84 9.72 4.29
CA PHE A 25 2.84 10.73 3.91
C PHE A 25 3.47 12.08 3.56
N ARG A 26 4.46 12.54 4.32
CA ARG A 26 5.18 13.78 4.03
C ARG A 26 5.88 13.74 2.68
N PHE A 27 6.56 12.63 2.39
CA PHE A 27 7.24 12.42 1.11
C PHE A 27 6.27 12.50 -0.06
N TYR A 28 5.20 11.71 -0.05
CA TYR A 28 4.25 11.69 -1.17
C TYR A 28 3.43 12.98 -1.27
N GLY A 29 3.11 13.63 -0.15
CA GLY A 29 2.48 14.94 -0.15
C GLY A 29 3.32 16.02 -0.83
N SER A 30 4.64 15.93 -0.71
CA SER A 30 5.58 16.85 -1.39
C SER A 30 5.88 16.40 -2.82
N ALA A 31 6.07 15.09 -3.05
CA ALA A 31 6.47 14.53 -4.33
C ALA A 31 5.43 14.74 -5.43
N ILE A 32 4.14 14.84 -5.08
CA ILE A 32 3.07 15.03 -6.08
C ILE A 32 3.26 16.31 -6.89
N ALA A 33 3.83 17.36 -6.30
CA ALA A 33 4.10 18.61 -6.99
C ALA A 33 5.18 18.48 -8.09
N THR A 34 5.96 17.40 -8.08
CA THR A 34 7.03 17.14 -9.07
C THR A 34 6.62 16.16 -10.15
N ILE A 35 5.44 15.55 -10.05
CA ILE A 35 4.93 14.60 -11.04
C ILE A 35 4.38 15.38 -12.24
N SER A 36 5.07 15.25 -13.39
CA SER A 36 4.70 15.92 -14.63
C SER A 36 4.51 14.94 -15.77
N GLY A 37 3.81 15.38 -16.81
CA GLY A 37 3.78 14.72 -18.10
C GLY A 37 5.04 15.01 -18.92
N ARG A 38 5.07 14.53 -20.15
CA ARG A 38 6.15 14.78 -21.10
C ARG A 38 5.59 15.38 -22.36
N SER A 39 6.36 16.26 -23.00
CA SER A 39 6.11 16.73 -24.35
C SER A 39 7.31 16.38 -25.22
N ASN A 40 7.07 15.73 -26.35
CA ASN A 40 8.13 15.31 -27.28
C ASN A 40 7.87 15.94 -28.65
N PRO A 41 8.87 16.61 -29.27
CA PRO A 41 8.75 17.09 -30.64
C PRO A 41 8.80 15.89 -31.60
N ILE A 42 7.76 15.71 -32.40
CA ILE A 42 7.68 14.63 -33.43
C ILE A 42 7.64 15.18 -34.86
N GLY A 43 7.81 16.49 -34.99
CA GLY A 43 7.81 17.17 -36.28
C GLY A 43 6.42 17.45 -36.87
N GLY A 44 6.36 18.30 -37.89
CA GLY A 44 5.11 18.70 -38.53
C GLY A 44 4.19 19.52 -37.62
N SER A 45 2.89 19.45 -37.86
CA SER A 45 1.85 20.19 -37.13
C SER A 45 1.27 19.40 -35.93
N LEU A 46 1.95 18.33 -35.49
CA LEU A 46 1.47 17.45 -34.42
C LEU A 46 2.04 17.89 -33.06
N LEU A 47 1.17 17.94 -32.05
CA LEU A 47 1.53 18.11 -30.65
C LEU A 47 1.42 16.75 -29.93
N PHE A 48 2.55 16.24 -29.44
CA PHE A 48 2.61 14.98 -28.68
C PHE A 48 2.99 15.24 -27.23
N TYR A 49 2.09 14.89 -26.32
CA TYR A 49 2.32 15.02 -24.87
C TYR A 49 1.62 13.91 -24.10
N SER A 50 2.06 13.69 -22.87
CA SER A 50 1.41 12.78 -21.92
C SER A 50 0.93 13.53 -20.70
N LEU A 51 -0.24 13.15 -20.19
CA LEU A 51 -0.77 13.58 -18.92
C LEU A 51 -0.69 12.44 -17.90
N LYS A 52 -0.51 12.80 -16.64
CA LYS A 52 -0.63 11.87 -15.52
C LYS A 52 -2.01 12.03 -14.93
N GLU A 53 -2.76 10.94 -14.84
CA GLU A 53 -4.13 10.94 -14.34
C GLU A 53 -4.26 9.85 -13.27
N PRO A 54 -5.18 10.02 -12.27
CA PRO A 54 -5.51 8.96 -11.32
C PRO A 54 -5.95 7.70 -12.04
N VAL A 55 -5.59 6.54 -11.51
CA VAL A 55 -6.05 5.27 -12.10
C VAL A 55 -7.53 4.98 -11.79
N GLY A 56 -8.14 5.70 -10.86
CA GLY A 56 -9.50 5.48 -10.37
C GLY A 56 -9.52 4.96 -8.94
N VAL A 57 -10.21 3.85 -8.70
CA VAL A 57 -10.33 3.22 -7.38
C VAL A 57 -9.25 2.16 -7.19
N ALA A 58 -8.43 2.32 -6.14
CA ALA A 58 -7.39 1.38 -5.76
C ALA A 58 -7.84 0.53 -4.56
N ALA A 59 -8.01 -0.77 -4.78
CA ALA A 59 -8.16 -1.72 -3.68
C ALA A 59 -6.79 -2.10 -3.13
N GLN A 60 -6.62 -1.96 -1.83
CA GLN A 60 -5.37 -2.20 -1.12
C GLN A 60 -5.58 -3.26 -0.05
N ILE A 61 -4.79 -4.33 -0.09
CA ILE A 61 -4.91 -5.47 0.83
C ILE A 61 -3.57 -5.61 1.56
N GLY A 62 -3.61 -5.47 2.88
CA GLY A 62 -2.43 -5.44 3.73
C GLY A 62 -2.25 -6.70 4.58
N PRO A 63 -1.01 -6.99 5.02
CA PRO A 63 -0.66 -8.11 5.89
C PRO A 63 -0.82 -7.74 7.38
N TRP A 64 -0.75 -8.76 8.24
CA TRP A 64 -0.87 -8.62 9.70
C TRP A 64 0.40 -8.14 10.41
N ASN A 65 1.58 -8.38 9.84
CA ASN A 65 2.87 -8.19 10.54
C ASN A 65 3.37 -6.73 10.58
N TYR A 66 2.96 -5.89 9.63
CA TYR A 66 3.27 -4.46 9.57
C TYR A 66 2.01 -3.67 9.14
N PRO A 67 0.90 -3.75 9.89
CA PRO A 67 -0.38 -3.26 9.38
C PRO A 67 -0.39 -1.76 9.11
N LEU A 68 0.08 -0.94 10.04
CA LEU A 68 0.16 0.51 9.86
C LEU A 68 1.13 0.90 8.72
N MET A 69 2.34 0.36 8.75
CA MET A 69 3.36 0.71 7.77
C MET A 69 2.96 0.30 6.36
N MET A 70 2.46 -0.93 6.18
CA MET A 70 2.01 -1.43 4.87
C MET A 70 0.76 -0.69 4.38
N ALA A 71 -0.12 -0.27 5.27
CA ALA A 71 -1.22 0.61 4.90
C ALA A 71 -0.69 1.95 4.35
N THR A 72 0.21 2.63 5.08
CA THR A 72 0.72 3.93 4.64
C THR A 72 1.53 3.86 3.36
N TRP A 73 2.30 2.80 3.12
CA TRP A 73 3.05 2.60 1.86
C TRP A 73 2.14 2.49 0.64
N LYS A 74 0.92 2.04 0.82
CA LYS A 74 -0.09 1.94 -0.23
C LYS A 74 -0.97 3.18 -0.31
N LEU A 75 -1.38 3.72 0.84
CA LEU A 75 -2.28 4.87 0.92
C LEU A 75 -1.63 6.15 0.41
N ALA A 76 -0.42 6.47 0.90
CA ALA A 76 0.22 7.75 0.62
C ALA A 76 0.41 8.00 -0.90
N PRO A 77 1.00 7.09 -1.68
CA PRO A 77 1.11 7.29 -3.13
C PRO A 77 -0.23 7.30 -3.87
N ALA A 78 -1.19 6.47 -3.43
CA ALA A 78 -2.49 6.41 -4.09
C ALA A 78 -3.31 7.70 -3.89
N LEU A 79 -3.38 8.19 -2.66
CA LEU A 79 -4.07 9.44 -2.33
C LEU A 79 -3.39 10.65 -2.96
N ALA A 80 -2.05 10.71 -2.94
CA ALA A 80 -1.29 11.76 -3.61
C ALA A 80 -1.54 11.77 -5.12
N ALA A 81 -1.71 10.60 -5.74
CA ALA A 81 -2.05 10.48 -7.16
C ALA A 81 -3.54 10.78 -7.47
N GLY A 82 -4.35 11.14 -6.47
CA GLY A 82 -5.77 11.46 -6.64
C GLY A 82 -6.70 10.25 -6.77
N CYS A 83 -6.25 9.05 -6.39
CA CYS A 83 -7.09 7.85 -6.40
C CYS A 83 -8.00 7.79 -5.17
N ALA A 84 -9.20 7.26 -5.32
CA ALA A 84 -9.98 6.76 -4.20
C ALA A 84 -9.43 5.40 -3.75
N VAL A 85 -9.48 5.12 -2.45
CA VAL A 85 -8.90 3.91 -1.88
C VAL A 85 -9.93 3.12 -1.07
N VAL A 86 -9.95 1.81 -1.30
CA VAL A 86 -10.59 0.83 -0.42
C VAL A 86 -9.52 -0.05 0.19
N LEU A 87 -9.20 0.19 1.45
CA LEU A 87 -8.18 -0.56 2.20
C LEU A 87 -8.85 -1.72 2.95
N LYS A 88 -8.40 -2.93 2.67
CA LYS A 88 -8.72 -4.12 3.45
C LYS A 88 -7.52 -4.51 4.30
N PRO A 89 -7.52 -4.23 5.61
CA PRO A 89 -6.50 -4.73 6.52
C PRO A 89 -6.64 -6.24 6.74
N ASP A 90 -5.61 -6.85 7.31
CA ASP A 90 -5.73 -8.20 7.84
C ASP A 90 -6.78 -8.24 8.96
N PRO A 91 -7.66 -9.28 9.02
CA PRO A 91 -8.69 -9.37 10.05
C PRO A 91 -8.14 -9.46 11.47
N GLN A 92 -6.90 -9.92 11.66
CA GLN A 92 -6.27 -10.02 12.97
C GLN A 92 -5.70 -8.67 13.45
N THR A 93 -5.42 -7.73 12.56
CA THR A 93 -4.76 -6.46 12.88
C THR A 93 -5.39 -5.24 12.19
N PRO A 94 -6.71 -5.01 12.34
CA PRO A 94 -7.40 -3.95 11.60
C PRO A 94 -7.38 -2.58 12.29
N LEU A 95 -7.04 -2.50 13.58
CA LEU A 95 -7.38 -1.33 14.41
C LEU A 95 -6.67 -0.05 13.97
N THR A 96 -5.40 -0.12 13.58
CA THR A 96 -4.67 1.07 13.15
C THR A 96 -5.07 1.53 11.74
N ALA A 97 -5.49 0.62 10.88
CA ALA A 97 -6.08 0.98 9.59
C ALA A 97 -7.42 1.73 9.76
N ILE A 98 -8.27 1.27 10.68
CA ILE A 98 -9.52 1.95 11.04
C ILE A 98 -9.21 3.34 11.59
N ARG A 99 -8.24 3.45 12.53
CA ARG A 99 -7.84 4.74 13.11
C ARG A 99 -7.29 5.71 12.06
N LEU A 100 -6.58 5.21 11.03
CA LEU A 100 -6.13 6.04 9.90
C LEU A 100 -7.31 6.66 9.14
N ALA A 101 -8.38 5.89 8.91
CA ALA A 101 -9.57 6.41 8.24
C ALA A 101 -10.28 7.49 9.08
N GLU A 102 -10.37 7.29 10.40
CA GLU A 102 -10.90 8.31 11.33
C GLU A 102 -10.05 9.59 11.28
N LEU A 103 -8.73 9.47 11.37
CA LEU A 103 -7.81 10.60 11.27
C LEU A 103 -7.92 11.32 9.93
N ALA A 104 -8.07 10.59 8.82
CA ALA A 104 -8.27 11.19 7.52
C ALA A 104 -9.56 12.04 7.48
N ALA A 105 -10.65 11.55 8.08
CA ALA A 105 -11.90 12.31 8.21
C ALA A 105 -11.71 13.54 9.12
N GLU A 106 -11.04 13.40 10.26
CA GLU A 106 -10.76 14.50 11.19
C GLU A 106 -9.97 15.66 10.55
N VAL A 107 -9.03 15.35 9.64
CA VAL A 107 -8.22 16.36 8.93
C VAL A 107 -8.88 16.86 7.64
N GLY A 108 -10.11 16.45 7.36
CA GLY A 108 -10.90 16.96 6.25
C GLY A 108 -10.66 16.30 4.89
N PHE A 109 -10.18 15.06 4.86
CA PHE A 109 -10.17 14.32 3.59
C PHE A 109 -11.59 14.22 3.02
N PRO A 110 -11.73 14.32 1.69
CA PRO A 110 -13.04 14.18 1.05
C PRO A 110 -13.70 12.83 1.40
N ALA A 111 -14.99 12.86 1.66
CA ALA A 111 -15.75 11.64 1.92
C ALA A 111 -15.60 10.66 0.75
N GLY A 112 -15.30 9.39 1.06
CA GLY A 112 -15.07 8.36 0.06
C GLY A 112 -13.65 8.29 -0.51
N ALA A 113 -12.75 9.26 -0.22
CA ALA A 113 -11.36 9.19 -0.68
C ALA A 113 -10.59 8.02 -0.02
N LEU A 114 -10.86 7.75 1.27
CA LEU A 114 -10.33 6.61 2.01
C LEU A 114 -11.45 5.84 2.69
N ASN A 115 -11.55 4.56 2.37
CA ASN A 115 -12.52 3.63 2.95
C ASN A 115 -11.77 2.43 3.51
N VAL A 116 -12.11 1.99 4.73
CA VAL A 116 -11.53 0.80 5.34
C VAL A 116 -12.62 -0.26 5.49
N VAL A 117 -12.38 -1.43 4.93
CA VAL A 117 -13.32 -2.56 4.93
C VAL A 117 -12.64 -3.76 5.61
N PRO A 118 -12.80 -3.93 6.93
CA PRO A 118 -12.36 -5.13 7.62
C PRO A 118 -13.11 -6.36 7.11
N GLY A 119 -12.47 -7.52 7.17
CA GLY A 119 -13.08 -8.79 6.76
C GLY A 119 -12.05 -9.81 6.32
N ASP A 120 -12.50 -11.02 6.06
CA ASP A 120 -11.64 -12.12 5.66
C ASP A 120 -11.09 -12.00 4.23
N GLY A 121 -10.08 -12.78 3.92
CA GLY A 121 -9.49 -12.83 2.58
C GLY A 121 -10.37 -13.54 1.55
N PRO A 122 -10.84 -14.77 1.84
CA PRO A 122 -11.61 -15.57 0.89
C PRO A 122 -12.91 -14.93 0.42
N THR A 123 -13.62 -14.22 1.30
CA THR A 123 -14.89 -13.56 0.94
C THR A 123 -14.68 -12.10 0.57
N ASN A 124 -14.32 -11.26 1.53
CA ASN A 124 -14.22 -9.81 1.34
C ASN A 124 -13.06 -9.43 0.40
N GLY A 125 -11.88 -10.08 0.55
CA GLY A 125 -10.73 -9.86 -0.31
C GLY A 125 -11.02 -10.26 -1.75
N ALA A 126 -11.57 -11.45 -1.98
CA ALA A 126 -11.90 -11.94 -3.31
C ALA A 126 -13.00 -11.10 -3.97
N TYR A 127 -14.01 -10.68 -3.22
CA TYR A 127 -15.05 -9.78 -3.71
C TYR A 127 -14.46 -8.44 -4.18
N LEU A 128 -13.61 -7.84 -3.34
CA LEU A 128 -12.96 -6.58 -3.66
C LEU A 128 -12.10 -6.67 -4.92
N VAL A 129 -11.34 -7.76 -5.09
CA VAL A 129 -10.51 -7.99 -6.29
C VAL A 129 -11.36 -8.10 -7.56
N LYS A 130 -12.51 -8.78 -7.49
CA LYS A 130 -13.41 -8.97 -8.64
C LYS A 130 -14.30 -7.77 -8.93
N HIS A 131 -14.47 -6.85 -7.96
CA HIS A 131 -15.47 -5.79 -8.07
C HIS A 131 -15.23 -4.90 -9.29
N PRO A 132 -16.24 -4.68 -10.18
CA PRO A 132 -16.05 -3.95 -11.44
C PRO A 132 -15.65 -2.48 -11.25
N GLY A 133 -16.03 -1.86 -10.14
CA GLY A 133 -15.65 -0.49 -9.78
C GLY A 133 -14.25 -0.35 -9.17
N VAL A 134 -13.41 -1.38 -9.22
CA VAL A 134 -12.01 -1.35 -8.76
C VAL A 134 -11.09 -1.44 -9.97
N ASP A 135 -10.21 -0.44 -10.14
CA ASP A 135 -9.32 -0.31 -11.30
C ASP A 135 -7.93 -0.89 -11.04
N LYS A 136 -7.49 -0.88 -9.79
CA LYS A 136 -6.14 -1.33 -9.39
C LYS A 136 -6.19 -2.12 -8.09
N ILE A 137 -5.38 -3.19 -8.03
CA ILE A 137 -5.13 -3.97 -6.81
C ILE A 137 -3.69 -3.74 -6.36
N ALA A 138 -3.49 -3.46 -5.08
CA ALA A 138 -2.18 -3.46 -4.42
C ALA A 138 -2.21 -4.41 -3.23
N PHE A 139 -1.46 -5.48 -3.30
CA PHE A 139 -1.44 -6.55 -2.29
C PHE A 139 -0.04 -6.75 -1.71
N THR A 140 0.02 -6.99 -0.42
CA THR A 140 1.21 -7.51 0.27
C THR A 140 0.81 -8.71 1.11
N GLY A 141 1.51 -9.83 0.94
CA GLY A 141 1.24 -11.06 1.66
C GLY A 141 1.90 -12.30 1.06
N SER A 142 1.26 -13.46 1.22
CA SER A 142 1.82 -14.72 0.73
C SER A 142 1.80 -14.83 -0.80
N THR A 143 2.78 -15.53 -1.36
CA THR A 143 2.84 -15.85 -2.80
C THR A 143 1.59 -16.61 -3.27
N LYS A 144 1.07 -17.52 -2.43
CA LYS A 144 -0.16 -18.27 -2.73
C LYS A 144 -1.35 -17.33 -2.93
N THR A 145 -1.55 -16.39 -2.00
CA THR A 145 -2.64 -15.40 -2.10
C THR A 145 -2.42 -14.45 -3.29
N GLY A 146 -1.18 -14.01 -3.53
CA GLY A 146 -0.85 -13.18 -4.68
C GLY A 146 -1.19 -13.85 -6.02
N SER A 147 -0.89 -15.14 -6.15
CA SER A 147 -1.26 -15.93 -7.34
C SER A 147 -2.78 -16.02 -7.52
N GLU A 148 -3.52 -16.16 -6.43
CA GLU A 148 -4.99 -16.16 -6.48
C GLU A 148 -5.54 -14.79 -6.88
N ILE A 149 -5.01 -13.71 -6.32
CA ILE A 149 -5.37 -12.34 -6.71
C ILE A 149 -5.13 -12.13 -8.21
N MET A 150 -4.01 -12.58 -8.76
CA MET A 150 -3.74 -12.49 -10.20
C MET A 150 -4.80 -13.20 -11.03
N ARG A 151 -5.21 -14.40 -10.63
CA ARG A 151 -6.30 -15.14 -11.33
C ARG A 151 -7.62 -14.38 -11.26
N LEU A 152 -7.99 -13.87 -10.08
CA LEU A 152 -9.25 -13.15 -9.90
C LEU A 152 -9.27 -11.79 -10.61
N ALA A 153 -8.12 -11.14 -10.77
CA ALA A 153 -7.96 -9.84 -11.42
C ALA A 153 -7.82 -9.93 -12.95
N SER A 154 -7.74 -11.13 -13.52
CA SER A 154 -7.58 -11.31 -14.95
C SER A 154 -8.85 -10.98 -15.77
N ASP A 155 -10.01 -10.98 -15.14
CA ASP A 155 -11.28 -10.65 -15.78
C ASP A 155 -12.09 -9.65 -14.92
N PRO A 156 -12.23 -8.38 -15.34
CA PRO A 156 -11.49 -7.72 -16.43
C PRO A 156 -10.01 -7.55 -16.10
N VAL A 157 -9.16 -7.35 -17.08
CA VAL A 157 -7.70 -7.19 -16.89
C VAL A 157 -7.41 -5.97 -16.03
N LYS A 158 -7.22 -6.18 -14.73
CA LYS A 158 -6.92 -5.11 -13.75
C LYS A 158 -5.42 -4.89 -13.60
N ARG A 159 -5.04 -3.68 -13.23
CA ARG A 159 -3.66 -3.38 -12.82
C ARG A 159 -3.40 -4.00 -11.44
N VAL A 160 -2.36 -4.82 -11.32
CA VAL A 160 -2.00 -5.49 -10.07
C VAL A 160 -0.56 -5.15 -9.69
N THR A 161 -0.34 -4.83 -8.42
CA THR A 161 0.98 -4.72 -7.79
C THR A 161 1.02 -5.69 -6.63
N LEU A 162 2.04 -6.55 -6.60
CA LEU A 162 2.20 -7.61 -5.60
C LEU A 162 3.55 -7.47 -4.89
N GLU A 163 3.50 -7.43 -3.56
CA GLU A 163 4.66 -7.58 -2.69
C GLU A 163 4.50 -8.90 -1.94
N LEU A 164 5.35 -9.86 -2.24
CA LEU A 164 5.17 -11.26 -1.85
C LEU A 164 6.27 -11.73 -0.92
N GLY A 165 6.12 -12.96 -0.43
CA GLY A 165 7.09 -13.60 0.45
C GLY A 165 8.40 -13.91 -0.26
N GLY A 166 9.48 -13.93 0.51
CA GLY A 166 10.81 -14.30 0.08
C GLY A 166 11.62 -14.85 1.23
N LYS A 167 12.82 -15.33 0.91
CA LYS A 167 13.85 -15.76 1.87
C LYS A 167 15.17 -15.14 1.43
N SER A 168 15.44 -13.94 1.95
CA SER A 168 16.70 -13.25 1.70
C SER A 168 17.89 -14.09 2.19
N PRO A 169 18.98 -14.20 1.43
CA PRO A 169 20.18 -14.85 1.92
C PRO A 169 20.81 -14.06 3.06
N ASN A 170 21.29 -14.75 4.08
CA ASN A 170 22.15 -14.19 5.12
C ASN A 170 23.51 -14.87 5.01
N LEU A 171 24.51 -14.13 4.50
CA LEU A 171 25.84 -14.64 4.24
C LEU A 171 26.82 -14.09 5.29
N VAL A 172 27.38 -14.97 6.10
CA VAL A 172 28.40 -14.65 7.09
C VAL A 172 29.71 -15.28 6.65
N PHE A 173 30.68 -14.47 6.22
CA PHE A 173 31.97 -14.95 5.80
C PHE A 173 32.87 -15.31 7.00
N ALA A 174 33.93 -16.11 6.75
CA ALA A 174 34.79 -16.63 7.81
C ALA A 174 35.58 -15.54 8.58
N ASP A 175 35.76 -14.39 7.98
CA ASP A 175 36.48 -13.22 8.53
C ASP A 175 35.51 -12.17 9.17
N ALA A 176 34.23 -12.49 9.26
CA ALA A 176 33.26 -11.58 9.89
C ALA A 176 33.49 -11.45 11.40
N ASP A 177 33.41 -10.22 11.91
CA ASP A 177 33.34 -9.99 13.34
C ASP A 177 31.95 -10.39 13.88
N LEU A 178 31.87 -11.61 14.42
CA LEU A 178 30.63 -12.17 14.92
C LEU A 178 30.04 -11.39 16.11
N ALA A 179 30.86 -10.71 16.88
CA ALA A 179 30.38 -9.91 18.00
C ALA A 179 29.58 -8.66 17.52
N SER A 180 29.95 -8.14 16.36
CA SER A 180 29.23 -7.02 15.73
C SER A 180 28.14 -7.47 14.75
N ALA A 181 28.24 -8.67 14.20
CA ALA A 181 27.31 -9.20 13.19
C ALA A 181 26.08 -9.89 13.78
N LEU A 182 26.14 -10.35 15.03
CA LEU A 182 25.03 -10.99 15.74
C LEU A 182 24.37 -9.98 16.68
N PRO A 183 23.03 -9.90 16.71
CA PRO A 183 22.30 -9.00 17.59
C PRO A 183 22.38 -9.42 19.07
#